data_6ad83b4e29d3f148e8fc14e82042226b
#
_entry.id   6ad83b4e29d3f148e8fc14e82042226b
#
_cell.length_a   1.000
_cell.length_b   1.000
_cell.length_c   1.000
_cell.angle_alpha   90.00
_cell.angle_beta   90.00
_cell.angle_gamma   90.00
#
_symmetry.space_group_name_H-M   'P 1'
#
loop_
_entity.id
_entity.type
_entity.pdbx_description
1 polymer ?
#
loop_
_entity_poly.entity_id
_entity_poly.type
_entity_poly.pdbx_seq_one_letter_code
_entity_poly.pdbx_strand_id
1 'polypeptide(L)'
;MSIEQTLTSQERLAELDLAQLRQLVGLVEYDGDRDPFPVTGWDAVVWSVGNATQAAWVYQHVFGMELIAYSGPETGNRDHKAFVLRSGAVRFVLEGGVDPKSTLLDHQRKHGDGIVDIALEVPDVDRCIAHARKEGATIVEEPHDVSDEHGTVRI
;
A
#
# COMPACT_ATOMS: atom_id res chain seq x y z
N MET A 1 -5.10 23.31 -54.79
CA MET A 1 -5.59 22.23 -53.91
C MET A 1 -4.50 21.94 -52.90
N SER A 2 -4.64 22.53 -51.70
CA SER A 2 -3.63 22.41 -50.63
C SER A 2 -3.86 21.07 -49.90
N ILE A 3 -2.85 20.20 -49.94
CA ILE A 3 -2.88 18.95 -49.15
C ILE A 3 -2.51 19.38 -47.74
N GLU A 4 -3.52 19.55 -46.85
CA GLU A 4 -3.27 19.62 -45.42
C GLU A 4 -2.69 18.27 -44.98
N GLN A 5 -1.41 18.25 -44.65
CA GLN A 5 -0.77 17.10 -44.03
C GLN A 5 -1.40 16.89 -42.65
N THR A 6 -2.20 15.87 -42.53
CA THR A 6 -2.76 15.46 -41.22
C THR A 6 -1.62 14.83 -40.42
N LEU A 7 -1.12 15.56 -39.43
CA LEU A 7 -0.11 15.06 -38.49
C LEU A 7 -0.59 13.75 -37.82
N THR A 8 0.32 12.82 -37.67
CA THR A 8 0.06 11.59 -36.90
C THR A 8 -0.15 11.92 -35.41
N SER A 9 -0.75 11.01 -34.67
CA SER A 9 -0.95 11.19 -33.22
C SER A 9 0.36 11.41 -32.46
N GLN A 10 1.45 10.81 -32.91
CA GLN A 10 2.80 11.00 -32.34
C GLN A 10 3.37 12.38 -32.63
N GLU A 11 3.21 12.88 -33.82
CA GLU A 11 3.66 14.23 -34.21
C GLU A 11 2.90 15.31 -33.46
N ARG A 12 1.58 15.13 -33.24
CA ARG A 12 0.75 16.04 -32.42
C ARG A 12 1.19 16.07 -30.94
N LEU A 13 1.59 14.91 -30.37
CA LEU A 13 2.09 14.85 -29.00
C LEU A 13 3.46 15.51 -28.85
N ALA A 14 4.31 15.45 -29.89
CA ALA A 14 5.63 16.06 -29.86
C ALA A 14 5.61 17.60 -29.99
N GLU A 15 4.50 18.18 -30.49
CA GLU A 15 4.29 19.62 -30.56
C GLU A 15 3.70 20.26 -29.33
N LEU A 16 3.21 19.45 -28.34
CA LEU A 16 2.64 19.96 -27.12
C LEU A 16 3.72 20.48 -26.16
N ASP A 17 3.49 21.65 -25.61
CA ASP A 17 4.32 22.13 -24.49
C ASP A 17 4.01 21.36 -23.19
N LEU A 18 4.85 21.56 -22.17
CA LEU A 18 4.72 20.85 -20.89
C LEU A 18 3.38 21.12 -20.19
N ALA A 19 2.82 22.35 -20.31
CA ALA A 19 1.54 22.72 -19.70
C ALA A 19 0.38 22.00 -20.41
N GLN A 20 0.42 21.92 -21.74
CA GLN A 20 -0.57 21.21 -22.55
C GLN A 20 -0.52 19.69 -22.29
N LEU A 21 0.70 19.12 -22.15
CA LEU A 21 0.87 17.71 -21.79
C LEU A 21 0.29 17.43 -20.39
N ARG A 22 0.57 18.28 -19.40
CA ARG A 22 -0.01 18.17 -18.04
C ARG A 22 -1.53 18.19 -18.07
N GLN A 23 -2.12 19.10 -18.83
CA GLN A 23 -3.57 19.18 -18.96
C GLN A 23 -4.17 17.97 -19.67
N LEU A 24 -3.50 17.45 -20.70
CA LEU A 24 -3.95 16.28 -21.48
C LEU A 24 -3.99 15.01 -20.62
N VAL A 25 -3.02 14.82 -19.72
CA VAL A 25 -2.95 13.65 -18.81
C VAL A 25 -3.63 13.88 -17.45
N GLY A 26 -4.26 15.04 -17.27
CA GLY A 26 -4.98 15.37 -16.04
C GLY A 26 -4.06 15.61 -14.84
N LEU A 27 -2.79 15.96 -15.06
CA LEU A 27 -1.86 16.30 -13.99
C LEU A 27 -2.23 17.67 -13.41
N VAL A 28 -2.63 17.68 -12.16
CA VAL A 28 -2.84 18.89 -11.36
C VAL A 28 -1.53 19.29 -10.70
N GLU A 29 -1.23 20.58 -10.60
CA GLU A 29 -0.13 21.06 -9.77
C GLU A 29 -0.40 20.66 -8.32
N TYR A 30 0.51 19.85 -7.76
CA TYR A 30 0.45 19.43 -6.37
C TYR A 30 1.05 20.51 -5.49
N ASP A 31 0.24 21.05 -4.58
CA ASP A 31 0.65 21.97 -3.53
C ASP A 31 0.61 21.22 -2.21
N GLY A 32 1.78 20.75 -1.75
CA GLY A 32 1.90 19.96 -0.52
C GLY A 32 1.46 20.70 0.73
N ASP A 33 1.57 22.04 0.75
CA ASP A 33 1.14 22.86 1.89
C ASP A 33 -0.39 22.94 2.02
N ARG A 34 -1.10 22.66 0.94
CA ARG A 34 -2.56 22.65 0.89
C ARG A 34 -3.15 21.26 0.89
N ASP A 35 -2.33 20.23 0.82
CA ASP A 35 -2.82 18.86 0.83
C ASP A 35 -3.46 18.54 2.19
N PRO A 36 -4.77 18.24 2.23
CA PRO A 36 -5.45 17.86 3.45
C PRO A 36 -5.11 16.43 3.90
N PHE A 37 -4.54 15.60 3.00
CA PHE A 37 -4.14 14.22 3.24
C PHE A 37 -2.72 13.98 2.73
N PRO A 38 -1.71 14.62 3.31
CA PRO A 38 -0.33 14.56 2.82
C PRO A 38 0.26 13.16 3.09
N VAL A 39 0.45 12.39 2.03
CA VAL A 39 1.17 11.11 2.09
C VAL A 39 2.65 11.39 1.96
N THR A 40 3.44 11.01 2.96
CA THR A 40 4.91 11.18 2.98
C THR A 40 5.66 9.95 2.50
N GLY A 41 5.02 8.79 2.52
CA GLY A 41 5.63 7.54 2.07
C GLY A 41 4.70 6.34 2.13
N TRP A 42 5.24 5.21 1.72
CA TRP A 42 4.66 3.90 1.89
C TRP A 42 5.28 3.26 3.12
N ASP A 43 4.44 2.82 4.08
CA ASP A 43 4.95 2.02 5.19
C ASP A 43 5.04 0.56 4.80
N ALA A 44 3.93 -0.08 4.47
CA ALA A 44 3.90 -1.49 4.12
C ALA A 44 2.79 -1.85 3.13
N VAL A 45 2.98 -2.96 2.42
CA VAL A 45 1.93 -3.64 1.66
C VAL A 45 1.66 -4.99 2.32
N VAL A 46 0.43 -5.19 2.78
CA VAL A 46 0.00 -6.40 3.48
C VAL A 46 -0.66 -7.37 2.51
N TRP A 47 -0.18 -8.59 2.50
CA TRP A 47 -0.65 -9.67 1.65
C TRP A 47 -1.31 -10.75 2.49
N SER A 48 -2.52 -11.14 2.13
CA SER A 48 -3.09 -12.42 2.59
C SER A 48 -2.63 -13.51 1.65
N VAL A 49 -1.95 -14.53 2.16
CA VAL A 49 -1.37 -15.63 1.38
C VAL A 49 -1.72 -16.99 1.98
N GLY A 50 -1.92 -18.03 1.14
CA GLY A 50 -2.30 -19.36 1.60
C GLY A 50 -1.27 -20.04 2.48
N ASN A 51 -0.01 -19.77 2.21
CA ASN A 51 1.10 -20.28 3.01
C ASN A 51 2.16 -19.18 3.21
N ALA A 52 2.03 -18.45 4.32
CA ALA A 52 2.93 -17.35 4.63
C ALA A 52 4.41 -17.79 4.72
N THR A 53 4.68 -18.99 5.23
CA THR A 53 6.05 -19.52 5.30
C THR A 53 6.64 -19.75 3.91
N GLN A 54 5.87 -20.34 2.99
CA GLN A 54 6.32 -20.58 1.62
C GLN A 54 6.48 -19.26 0.86
N ALA A 55 5.54 -18.34 0.99
CA ALA A 55 5.61 -17.02 0.36
C ALA A 55 6.85 -16.25 0.87
N ALA A 56 7.08 -16.22 2.18
CA ALA A 56 8.25 -15.56 2.76
C ALA A 56 9.56 -16.18 2.23
N TRP A 57 9.62 -17.51 2.13
CA TRP A 57 10.79 -18.18 1.55
C TRP A 57 11.06 -17.73 0.11
N VAL A 58 10.02 -17.65 -0.73
CA VAL A 58 10.15 -17.20 -2.13
C VAL A 58 10.69 -15.77 -2.19
N TYR A 59 10.09 -14.84 -1.46
CA TYR A 59 10.53 -13.44 -1.48
C TYR A 59 11.95 -13.27 -0.94
N GLN A 60 12.36 -14.05 0.06
CA GLN A 60 13.75 -14.02 0.56
C GLN A 60 14.75 -14.57 -0.45
N HIS A 61 14.46 -15.73 -1.06
CA HIS A 61 15.47 -16.45 -1.86
C HIS A 61 15.45 -16.06 -3.35
N VAL A 62 14.28 -15.68 -3.89
CA VAL A 62 14.16 -15.30 -5.30
C VAL A 62 14.37 -13.79 -5.49
N PHE A 63 13.81 -12.97 -4.59
CA PHE A 63 13.89 -11.51 -4.68
C PHE A 63 14.92 -10.89 -3.74
N GLY A 64 15.57 -11.69 -2.88
CA GLY A 64 16.61 -11.21 -1.98
C GLY A 64 16.12 -10.30 -0.86
N MET A 65 14.83 -10.39 -0.49
CA MET A 65 14.28 -9.57 0.61
C MET A 65 14.78 -10.08 1.95
N GLU A 66 15.04 -9.16 2.88
CA GLU A 66 15.47 -9.45 4.25
C GLU A 66 14.23 -9.71 5.13
N LEU A 67 14.24 -10.79 5.90
CA LEU A 67 13.25 -11.00 6.97
C LEU A 67 13.62 -10.14 8.18
N ILE A 68 12.75 -9.19 8.54
CA ILE A 68 13.01 -8.24 9.63
C ILE A 68 12.11 -8.47 10.86
N ALA A 69 10.96 -9.13 10.70
CA ALA A 69 10.09 -9.48 11.83
C ALA A 69 9.25 -10.73 11.52
N TYR A 70 8.81 -11.39 12.57
CA TYR A 70 7.94 -12.57 12.52
C TYR A 70 6.95 -12.56 13.67
N SER A 71 5.71 -12.95 13.39
CA SER A 71 4.66 -13.26 14.36
C SER A 71 4.00 -14.58 13.99
N GLY A 72 3.72 -15.42 14.98
CA GLY A 72 3.07 -16.71 14.76
C GLY A 72 2.85 -17.47 16.06
N PRO A 73 2.40 -18.74 16.00
CA PRO A 73 2.14 -19.55 17.19
C PRO A 73 3.31 -19.60 18.16
N GLU A 74 4.54 -19.58 17.64
CA GLU A 74 5.78 -19.62 18.40
C GLU A 74 6.03 -18.33 19.20
N THR A 75 5.45 -17.21 18.76
CA THR A 75 5.52 -15.90 19.43
C THR A 75 4.19 -15.52 20.13
N GLY A 76 3.23 -16.48 20.20
CA GLY A 76 1.97 -16.29 20.87
C GLY A 76 0.78 -15.90 19.98
N ASN A 77 1.01 -15.57 18.70
CA ASN A 77 -0.06 -15.32 17.75
C ASN A 77 -0.60 -16.64 17.20
N ARG A 78 -1.75 -17.08 17.70
CA ARG A 78 -2.39 -18.36 17.32
C ARG A 78 -3.35 -18.24 16.16
N ASP A 79 -3.73 -17.02 15.76
CA ASP A 79 -4.67 -16.76 14.67
C ASP A 79 -4.01 -16.93 13.31
N HIS A 80 -2.84 -16.33 13.12
CA HIS A 80 -2.14 -16.32 11.85
C HIS A 80 -0.62 -16.28 12.03
N LYS A 81 0.10 -16.55 10.94
CA LYS A 81 1.54 -16.25 10.81
C LYS A 81 1.70 -14.99 9.97
N ALA A 82 2.59 -14.11 10.39
CA ALA A 82 3.00 -12.93 9.64
C ALA A 82 4.52 -12.86 9.53
N PHE A 83 5.02 -12.59 8.33
CA PHE A 83 6.43 -12.36 8.03
C PHE A 83 6.59 -10.96 7.45
N VAL A 84 7.42 -10.14 8.08
CA VAL A 84 7.74 -8.81 7.57
C VAL A 84 9.05 -8.87 6.81
N LEU A 85 8.99 -8.59 5.53
CA LEU A 85 10.13 -8.62 4.62
C LEU A 85 10.45 -7.20 4.13
N ARG A 86 11.74 -6.90 3.94
CA ARG A 86 12.22 -5.60 3.51
C ARG A 86 13.20 -5.71 2.35
N SER A 87 13.10 -4.78 1.40
CA SER A 87 14.13 -4.53 0.40
C SER A 87 14.21 -3.02 0.15
N GLY A 88 15.28 -2.38 0.63
CA GLY A 88 15.39 -0.93 0.63
C GLY A 88 14.24 -0.27 1.42
N ALA A 89 13.48 0.59 0.78
CA ALA A 89 12.28 1.24 1.34
C ALA A 89 11.00 0.41 1.20
N VAL A 90 11.03 -0.71 0.47
CA VAL A 90 9.85 -1.56 0.28
C VAL A 90 9.71 -2.52 1.45
N ARG A 91 8.52 -2.55 2.06
CA ARG A 91 8.16 -3.49 3.13
C ARG A 91 6.93 -4.29 2.73
N PHE A 92 7.03 -5.62 2.82
CA PHE A 92 5.90 -6.54 2.66
C PHE A 92 5.59 -7.22 3.99
N VAL A 93 4.32 -7.30 4.31
CA VAL A 93 3.80 -8.14 5.39
C VAL A 93 3.04 -9.28 4.74
N LEU A 94 3.50 -10.51 4.93
CA LEU A 94 2.90 -11.71 4.37
C LEU A 94 2.16 -12.46 5.48
N GLU A 95 0.83 -12.46 5.42
CA GLU A 95 -0.01 -13.05 6.45
C GLU A 95 -0.74 -14.29 5.94
N GLY A 96 -0.75 -15.35 6.74
CA GLY A 96 -1.48 -16.58 6.44
C GLY A 96 -2.19 -17.12 7.67
N GLY A 97 -3.51 -17.35 7.57
CA GLY A 97 -4.32 -17.86 8.67
C GLY A 97 -3.85 -19.24 9.12
N VAL A 98 -3.81 -19.47 10.43
CA VAL A 98 -3.47 -20.75 11.08
C VAL A 98 -4.67 -21.31 11.81
N ASP A 99 -5.44 -20.48 12.51
CA ASP A 99 -6.70 -20.88 13.13
C ASP A 99 -7.77 -21.05 12.05
N PRO A 100 -8.53 -22.16 12.04
CA PRO A 100 -9.64 -22.36 11.10
C PRO A 100 -10.70 -21.25 11.11
N LYS A 101 -10.76 -20.45 12.17
CA LYS A 101 -11.66 -19.30 12.32
C LYS A 101 -11.05 -17.97 11.92
N SER A 102 -9.80 -17.95 11.48
CA SER A 102 -9.13 -16.72 11.02
C SER A 102 -9.88 -16.10 9.84
N THR A 103 -10.12 -14.79 9.90
CA THR A 103 -10.76 -14.03 8.81
C THR A 103 -9.90 -14.02 7.54
N LEU A 104 -8.57 -14.18 7.68
CA LEU A 104 -7.66 -14.33 6.55
C LEU A 104 -7.97 -15.55 5.70
N LEU A 105 -8.36 -16.67 6.32
CA LEU A 105 -8.77 -17.87 5.58
C LEU A 105 -10.06 -17.66 4.78
N ASP A 106 -10.99 -16.86 5.29
CA ASP A 106 -12.21 -16.53 4.56
C ASP A 106 -11.93 -15.64 3.35
N HIS A 107 -11.02 -14.66 3.51
CA HIS A 107 -10.53 -13.87 2.39
C HIS A 107 -9.91 -14.76 1.32
N GLN A 108 -9.02 -15.65 1.72
CA GLN A 108 -8.32 -16.55 0.79
C GLN A 108 -9.23 -17.51 0.04
N ARG A 109 -10.25 -18.07 0.70
CA ARG A 109 -11.23 -18.94 0.04
C ARG A 109 -12.00 -18.24 -1.06
N LYS A 110 -12.21 -16.92 -0.91
CA LYS A 110 -13.00 -16.11 -1.86
C LYS A 110 -12.15 -15.50 -2.97
N HIS A 111 -10.94 -15.08 -2.65
CA HIS A 111 -10.14 -14.21 -3.51
C HIS A 111 -8.77 -14.81 -3.90
N GLY A 112 -8.32 -15.84 -3.18
CA GLY A 112 -6.94 -16.35 -3.31
C GLY A 112 -5.92 -15.42 -2.62
N ASP A 113 -4.65 -15.58 -2.98
CA ASP A 113 -3.57 -14.73 -2.50
C ASP A 113 -3.68 -13.32 -3.11
N GLY A 114 -3.54 -12.29 -2.29
CA GLY A 114 -3.65 -10.92 -2.76
C GLY A 114 -3.31 -9.88 -1.70
N ILE A 115 -3.22 -8.63 -2.14
CA ILE A 115 -3.06 -7.47 -1.25
C ILE A 115 -4.39 -7.21 -0.54
N VAL A 116 -4.34 -7.10 0.78
CA VAL A 116 -5.51 -6.84 1.64
C VAL A 116 -5.45 -5.49 2.32
N ASP A 117 -4.25 -4.92 2.45
CA ASP A 117 -4.08 -3.60 3.02
C ASP A 117 -2.84 -2.89 2.44
N ILE A 118 -2.88 -1.57 2.43
CA ILE A 118 -1.79 -0.69 2.01
C ILE A 118 -1.62 0.37 3.09
N ALA A 119 -0.54 0.27 3.85
CA ALA A 119 -0.19 1.23 4.88
C ALA A 119 0.60 2.42 4.29
N LEU A 120 0.13 3.62 4.56
CA LEU A 120 0.73 4.87 4.10
C LEU A 120 1.27 5.65 5.30
N GLU A 121 2.43 6.27 5.13
CA GLU A 121 2.97 7.21 6.11
C GLU A 121 2.35 8.58 5.93
N VAL A 122 1.83 9.13 7.02
CA VAL A 122 1.27 10.48 7.08
C VAL A 122 1.80 11.21 8.32
N PRO A 123 1.97 12.54 8.29
CA PRO A 123 2.48 13.29 9.45
C PRO A 123 1.47 13.42 10.59
N ASP A 124 0.18 13.28 10.33
CA ASP A 124 -0.91 13.44 11.31
C ASP A 124 -2.10 12.55 10.92
N VAL A 125 -2.22 11.41 11.60
CA VAL A 125 -3.28 10.41 11.35
C VAL A 125 -4.66 10.99 11.66
N ASP A 126 -4.81 11.69 12.79
CA ASP A 126 -6.11 12.23 13.21
C ASP A 126 -6.65 13.26 12.20
N ARG A 127 -5.76 14.12 11.67
CA ARG A 127 -6.10 15.08 10.62
C ARG A 127 -6.51 14.37 9.32
N CYS A 128 -5.76 13.36 8.91
CA CYS A 128 -6.05 12.58 7.70
C CYS A 128 -7.40 11.86 7.82
N ILE A 129 -7.68 11.21 8.94
CA ILE A 129 -8.96 10.52 9.20
C ILE A 129 -10.14 11.50 9.25
N ALA A 130 -9.97 12.66 9.90
CA ALA A 130 -11.00 13.70 9.93
C ALA A 130 -11.35 14.20 8.52
N HIS A 131 -10.34 14.37 7.66
CA HIS A 131 -10.56 14.75 6.26
C HIS A 131 -11.24 13.62 5.47
N ALA A 132 -10.73 12.39 5.55
CA ALA A 132 -11.30 11.22 4.87
C ALA A 132 -12.79 11.04 5.22
N ARG A 133 -13.13 11.17 6.50
CA ARG A 133 -14.52 11.10 6.99
C ARG A 133 -15.40 12.21 6.40
N LYS A 134 -14.89 13.44 6.30
CA LYS A 134 -15.60 14.57 5.69
C LYS A 134 -15.90 14.32 4.22
N GLU A 135 -14.96 13.69 3.50
CA GLU A 135 -15.13 13.33 2.09
C GLU A 135 -15.92 12.03 1.86
N GLY A 136 -16.47 11.43 2.94
CA GLY A 136 -17.37 10.28 2.86
C GLY A 136 -16.68 8.90 2.83
N ALA A 137 -15.40 8.83 3.20
CA ALA A 137 -14.72 7.54 3.34
C ALA A 137 -15.32 6.71 4.49
N THR A 138 -15.37 5.40 4.29
CA THR A 138 -15.74 4.45 5.35
C THR A 138 -14.52 4.23 6.25
N ILE A 139 -14.63 4.62 7.52
CA ILE A 139 -13.59 4.36 8.51
C ILE A 139 -13.83 2.95 9.05
N VAL A 140 -12.85 2.06 8.85
CA VAL A 140 -12.90 0.67 9.28
C VAL A 140 -12.50 0.55 10.73
N GLU A 141 -11.49 1.34 11.15
CA GLU A 141 -10.97 1.35 12.51
C GLU A 141 -10.65 2.81 12.91
N GLU A 142 -10.96 3.14 14.17
CA GLU A 142 -10.67 4.48 14.69
C GLU A 142 -9.19 4.60 15.06
N PRO A 143 -8.58 5.79 14.87
CA PRO A 143 -7.18 6.01 15.21
C PRO A 143 -6.86 5.65 16.65
N HIS A 144 -5.83 4.86 16.85
CA HIS A 144 -5.37 4.46 18.17
C HIS A 144 -3.83 4.34 18.22
N ASP A 145 -3.30 4.26 19.43
CA ASP A 145 -1.87 4.12 19.64
C ASP A 145 -1.49 2.64 19.82
N VAL A 146 -0.50 2.21 19.06
CA VAL A 146 0.14 0.90 19.22
C VAL A 146 1.51 1.12 19.84
N SER A 147 1.79 0.46 20.96
CA SER A 147 3.03 0.63 21.73
C SER A 147 3.72 -0.69 21.98
N ASP A 148 5.05 -0.69 21.87
CA ASP A 148 5.92 -1.79 22.27
C ASP A 148 7.17 -1.26 23.00
N GLU A 149 8.17 -2.12 23.22
CA GLU A 149 9.44 -1.74 23.84
C GLU A 149 10.29 -0.77 23.01
N HIS A 150 9.98 -0.59 21.74
CA HIS A 150 10.72 0.27 20.81
C HIS A 150 10.06 1.65 20.61
N GLY A 151 8.79 1.79 21.01
CA GLY A 151 8.10 3.08 20.91
C GLY A 151 6.59 2.98 20.77
N THR A 152 5.99 4.11 20.37
CA THR A 152 4.55 4.23 20.12
C THR A 152 4.33 4.77 18.72
N VAL A 153 3.41 4.15 18.00
CA VAL A 153 2.96 4.58 16.68
C VAL A 153 1.46 4.85 16.75
N ARG A 154 1.03 5.95 16.18
CA ARG A 154 -0.38 6.28 15.94
C ARG A 154 -0.83 5.68 14.63
N ILE A 155 -1.85 4.83 14.64
CA ILE A 155 -2.44 4.24 13.44
C ILE A 155 -3.92 4.52 13.35
#